data_c5718142a5438865f3137011568e8836
#
_entry.id   c5718142a5438865f3137011568e8836
#
_cell.length_a   1.000
_cell.length_b   1.000
_cell.length_c   1.000
_cell.angle_alpha   90.00
_cell.angle_beta   90.00
_cell.angle_gamma   90.00
#
_symmetry.space_group_name_H-M   'P 1'
#
loop_
_entity.id
_entity.type
_entity.pdbx_description
1 polymer ?
#
loop_
_entity_poly.entity_id
_entity_poly.type
_entity_poly.pdbx_seq_one_letter_code
_entity_poly.pdbx_strand_id
1 'polypeptide(L)'
;MTLSRFALTLVIGLSSGMLTYLMAAGMSLIISGMGIINFGQGAFYVLGAYVCNQIFTAMGLPFGLALLGGFVVTALLGGVLERLLRPVFGKDMIFSLLITMGASYIICDSMIMVWGNKVKATGLPKFLSGAVMIPFTKIVFPYYYLFI
;
A
#
# COMPACT_ATOMS: atom_id res chain seq x y z
N MET A 1 9.03 20.32 24.06
CA MET A 1 9.29 19.15 23.19
C MET A 1 10.79 18.96 23.14
N THR A 2 11.29 17.78 23.46
CA THR A 2 12.73 17.50 23.32
C THR A 2 13.10 17.41 21.85
N LEU A 3 14.24 17.96 21.42
CA LEU A 3 14.76 17.95 20.06
C LEU A 3 14.67 16.54 19.42
N SER A 4 14.86 15.52 20.23
CA SER A 4 14.78 14.11 19.86
C SER A 4 13.38 13.68 19.42
N ARG A 5 12.32 14.11 20.12
CA ARG A 5 10.93 13.79 19.73
C ARG A 5 10.55 14.51 18.44
N PHE A 6 11.02 15.73 18.25
CA PHE A 6 10.80 16.49 17.03
C PHE A 6 11.43 15.79 15.81
N ALA A 7 12.71 15.36 15.92
CA ALA A 7 13.38 14.63 14.85
C ALA A 7 12.68 13.31 14.50
N LEU A 8 12.26 12.54 15.51
CA LEU A 8 11.51 11.30 15.30
C LEU A 8 10.17 11.55 14.55
N THR A 9 9.44 12.57 14.99
CA THR A 9 8.16 12.95 14.36
C THR A 9 8.36 13.39 12.90
N LEU A 10 9.44 14.14 12.61
CA LEU A 10 9.77 14.53 11.25
C LEU A 10 10.02 13.33 10.33
N VAL A 11 10.79 12.36 10.78
CA VAL A 11 11.11 11.18 9.95
C VAL A 11 9.87 10.30 9.75
N ILE A 12 9.07 10.06 10.80
CA ILE A 12 7.81 9.34 10.67
C ILE A 12 6.87 10.07 9.71
N GLY A 13 6.76 11.39 9.83
CA GLY A 13 5.95 12.21 8.94
C GLY A 13 6.44 12.17 7.49
N LEU A 14 7.76 12.21 7.28
CA LEU A 14 8.35 12.13 5.95
C LEU A 14 8.10 10.76 5.31
N SER A 15 8.30 9.66 6.06
CA SER A 15 8.00 8.29 5.58
C SER A 15 6.53 8.14 5.20
N SER A 16 5.60 8.58 6.05
CA SER A 16 4.17 8.55 5.76
C SER A 16 3.81 9.44 4.56
N GLY A 17 4.47 10.60 4.45
CA GLY A 17 4.33 11.51 3.32
C GLY A 17 4.78 10.90 2.00
N MET A 18 5.89 10.15 2.00
CA MET A 18 6.38 9.46 0.80
C MET A 18 5.41 8.37 0.32
N LEU A 19 4.82 7.59 1.24
CA LEU A 19 3.79 6.61 0.87
C LEU A 19 2.55 7.29 0.27
N THR A 20 2.09 8.37 0.87
CA THR A 20 0.96 9.15 0.36
C THR A 20 1.27 9.76 -1.00
N TYR A 21 2.50 10.26 -1.19
CA TYR A 21 2.97 10.78 -2.48
C TYR A 21 2.99 9.70 -3.57
N LEU A 22 3.45 8.49 -3.27
CA LEU A 22 3.43 7.37 -4.21
C LEU A 22 2.00 7.02 -4.66
N MET A 23 1.05 7.01 -3.72
CA MET A 23 -0.36 6.80 -4.05
C MET A 23 -0.91 7.92 -4.92
N ALA A 24 -0.63 9.18 -4.57
CA ALA A 24 -1.07 10.34 -5.34
C ALA A 24 -0.46 10.37 -6.75
N ALA A 25 0.83 10.04 -6.87
CA ALA A 25 1.52 9.97 -8.16
C ALA A 25 0.91 8.86 -9.05
N GLY A 26 0.61 7.70 -8.49
CA GLY A 26 -0.08 6.61 -9.22
C GLY A 26 -1.46 7.05 -9.72
N MET A 27 -2.22 7.75 -8.89
CA MET A 27 -3.53 8.29 -9.30
C MET A 27 -3.40 9.35 -10.39
N SER A 28 -2.42 10.24 -10.27
CA SER A 28 -2.13 11.27 -11.28
C SER A 28 -1.78 10.64 -12.64
N LEU A 29 -1.00 9.58 -12.67
CA LEU A 29 -0.66 8.86 -13.91
C LEU A 29 -1.90 8.23 -14.57
N ILE A 30 -2.81 7.64 -13.78
CA ILE A 30 -4.05 7.06 -14.30
C ILE A 30 -4.95 8.15 -14.88
N ILE A 31 -5.12 9.27 -14.18
CA ILE A 31 -5.93 10.40 -14.65
C ILE A 31 -5.32 11.01 -15.92
N SER A 32 -4.00 11.22 -15.93
CA SER A 32 -3.30 11.81 -17.07
C SER A 32 -3.30 10.90 -18.31
N GLY A 33 -3.16 9.58 -18.10
CA GLY A 33 -3.09 8.63 -19.22
C GLY A 33 -4.45 8.17 -19.75
N MET A 34 -5.44 8.01 -18.87
CA MET A 34 -6.73 7.41 -19.21
C MET A 34 -7.93 8.34 -19.03
N GLY A 35 -7.75 9.51 -18.40
CA GLY A 35 -8.84 10.45 -18.12
C GLY A 35 -9.89 9.93 -17.13
N ILE A 36 -9.56 8.94 -16.32
CA ILE A 36 -10.47 8.31 -15.35
C ILE A 36 -9.98 8.49 -13.91
N ILE A 37 -10.93 8.60 -12.98
CA ILE A 37 -10.64 8.61 -11.55
C ILE A 37 -10.79 7.18 -11.02
N ASN A 38 -9.69 6.63 -10.47
CA ASN A 38 -9.70 5.29 -9.89
C ASN A 38 -9.72 5.33 -8.36
N PHE A 39 -10.90 5.22 -7.76
CA PHE A 39 -11.05 5.12 -6.30
C PHE A 39 -10.63 3.76 -5.73
N GLY A 40 -10.46 2.74 -6.58
CA GLY A 40 -10.00 1.42 -6.17
C GLY A 40 -8.54 1.37 -5.72
N GLN A 41 -7.74 2.42 -5.98
CA GLN A 41 -6.31 2.42 -5.71
C GLN A 41 -5.97 2.14 -4.23
N GLY A 42 -6.73 2.69 -3.29
CA GLY A 42 -6.58 2.41 -1.87
C GLY A 42 -6.83 0.95 -1.51
N ALA A 43 -7.86 0.34 -2.10
CA ALA A 43 -8.17 -1.08 -1.90
C ALA A 43 -7.05 -1.99 -2.44
N PHE A 44 -6.48 -1.68 -3.62
CA PHE A 44 -5.33 -2.40 -4.17
C PHE A 44 -4.08 -2.29 -3.29
N TYR A 45 -3.82 -1.11 -2.72
CA TYR A 45 -2.72 -0.92 -1.77
C TYR A 45 -2.85 -1.85 -0.55
N VAL A 46 -4.03 -1.84 0.07
CA VAL A 46 -4.31 -2.68 1.25
C VAL A 46 -4.26 -4.15 0.88
N LEU A 47 -4.84 -4.56 -0.26
CA LEU A 47 -4.79 -5.94 -0.75
C LEU A 47 -3.34 -6.42 -0.94
N GLY A 48 -2.49 -5.61 -1.58
CA GLY A 48 -1.08 -5.92 -1.75
C GLY A 48 -0.36 -6.16 -0.42
N ALA A 49 -0.66 -5.32 0.59
CA ALA A 49 -0.12 -5.48 1.94
C ALA A 49 -0.59 -6.79 2.61
N TYR A 50 -1.87 -7.15 2.47
CA TYR A 50 -2.41 -8.40 3.03
C TYR A 50 -1.82 -9.63 2.36
N VAL A 51 -1.69 -9.64 1.03
CA VAL A 51 -1.06 -10.75 0.28
C VAL A 51 0.40 -10.88 0.66
N CYS A 52 1.14 -9.77 0.72
CA CYS A 52 2.54 -9.75 1.16
C CYS A 52 2.67 -10.32 2.58
N ASN A 53 1.82 -9.88 3.52
CA ASN A 53 1.81 -10.40 4.88
C ASN A 53 1.49 -11.90 4.93
N GLN A 54 0.55 -12.38 4.12
CA GLN A 54 0.19 -13.80 4.05
C GLN A 54 1.38 -14.64 3.59
N ILE A 55 2.06 -14.22 2.53
CA ILE A 55 3.21 -14.95 1.98
C ILE A 55 4.40 -14.90 2.95
N PHE A 56 4.69 -13.75 3.52
CA PHE A 56 5.84 -13.57 4.41
C PHE A 56 5.63 -14.21 5.78
N THR A 57 4.47 -13.96 6.43
CA THR A 57 4.26 -14.35 7.83
C THR A 57 3.62 -15.74 7.96
N ALA A 58 2.61 -16.07 7.13
CA ALA A 58 1.91 -17.34 7.23
C ALA A 58 2.59 -18.47 6.46
N MET A 59 3.20 -18.18 5.29
CA MET A 59 3.90 -19.17 4.47
C MET A 59 5.41 -19.21 4.78
N GLY A 60 5.96 -18.25 5.52
CA GLY A 60 7.38 -18.21 5.91
C GLY A 60 8.34 -17.99 4.74
N LEU A 61 7.86 -17.50 3.60
CA LEU A 61 8.69 -17.29 2.41
C LEU A 61 9.54 -15.99 2.54
N PRO A 62 10.66 -15.89 1.81
CA PRO A 62 11.50 -14.70 1.81
C PRO A 62 10.72 -13.43 1.45
N PHE A 63 11.07 -12.32 2.10
CA PHE A 63 10.38 -11.02 1.93
C PHE A 63 10.32 -10.58 0.46
N GLY A 64 11.37 -10.83 -0.34
CA GLY A 64 11.38 -10.51 -1.77
C GLY A 64 10.29 -11.26 -2.56
N LEU A 65 10.06 -12.55 -2.24
CA LEU A 65 8.97 -13.32 -2.85
C LEU A 65 7.59 -12.84 -2.39
N ALA A 66 7.48 -12.39 -1.15
CA ALA A 66 6.25 -11.81 -0.64
C ALA A 66 5.89 -10.50 -1.36
N LEU A 67 6.86 -9.64 -1.63
CA LEU A 67 6.67 -8.42 -2.43
C LEU A 67 6.27 -8.73 -3.86
N LEU A 68 6.94 -9.69 -4.51
CA LEU A 68 6.58 -10.14 -5.85
C LEU A 68 5.17 -10.71 -5.90
N GLY A 69 4.78 -11.51 -4.91
CA GLY A 69 3.43 -12.07 -4.82
C GLY A 69 2.37 -10.98 -4.67
N GLY A 70 2.60 -10.00 -3.80
CA GLY A 70 1.73 -8.82 -3.64
C GLY A 70 1.60 -8.04 -4.96
N PHE A 71 2.73 -7.79 -5.63
CA PHE A 71 2.75 -7.11 -6.93
C PHE A 71 1.98 -7.88 -8.00
N VAL A 72 2.21 -9.18 -8.15
CA VAL A 72 1.55 -10.01 -9.18
C VAL A 72 0.04 -10.05 -8.96
N VAL A 73 -0.41 -10.29 -7.73
CA VAL A 73 -1.85 -10.35 -7.42
C VAL A 73 -2.54 -9.01 -7.69
N THR A 74 -1.94 -7.90 -7.24
CA THR A 74 -2.50 -6.56 -7.47
C THR A 74 -2.46 -6.17 -8.94
N ALA A 75 -1.42 -6.54 -9.69
CA ALA A 75 -1.31 -6.29 -11.12
C ALA A 75 -2.37 -7.06 -11.93
N LEU A 76 -2.60 -8.34 -11.60
CA LEU A 76 -3.65 -9.15 -12.25
C LEU A 76 -5.04 -8.59 -12.01
N LEU A 77 -5.36 -8.23 -10.78
CA LEU A 77 -6.65 -7.62 -10.45
C LEU A 77 -6.80 -6.22 -11.05
N GLY A 78 -5.72 -5.45 -11.10
CA GLY A 78 -5.69 -4.16 -11.80
C GLY A 78 -5.97 -4.32 -13.30
N GLY A 79 -5.42 -5.36 -13.94
CA GLY A 79 -5.72 -5.70 -15.33
C GLY A 79 -7.18 -6.12 -15.56
N VAL A 80 -7.77 -6.84 -14.61
CA VAL A 80 -9.22 -7.16 -14.63
C VAL A 80 -10.05 -5.88 -14.52
N LEU A 81 -9.72 -5.00 -13.59
CA LEU A 81 -10.42 -3.72 -13.42
C LEU A 81 -10.27 -2.83 -14.65
N GLU A 82 -9.08 -2.76 -15.26
CA GLU A 82 -8.86 -2.03 -16.52
C GLU A 82 -9.77 -2.56 -17.63
N ARG A 83 -9.89 -3.87 -17.74
CA ARG A 83 -10.75 -4.51 -18.75
C ARG A 83 -12.23 -4.19 -18.54
N LEU A 84 -12.67 -4.08 -17.28
CA LEU A 84 -14.04 -3.66 -16.92
C LEU A 84 -14.29 -2.16 -17.22
N LEU A 85 -13.24 -1.34 -17.14
CA LEU A 85 -13.32 0.09 -17.41
C LEU A 85 -13.27 0.46 -18.88
N ARG A 86 -12.73 -0.40 -19.75
CA ARG A 86 -12.62 -0.13 -21.21
C ARG A 86 -13.89 0.37 -21.88
N PRO A 87 -15.10 -0.19 -21.61
CA PRO A 87 -16.33 0.29 -22.24
C PRO A 87 -16.73 1.71 -21.83
N VAL A 88 -16.10 2.25 -20.79
CA VAL A 88 -16.43 3.55 -20.19
C VAL A 88 -15.38 4.62 -20.53
N PHE A 89 -14.29 4.24 -21.20
CA PHE A 89 -13.25 5.18 -21.64
C PHE A 89 -13.85 6.20 -22.62
N GLY A 90 -13.55 7.48 -22.37
CA GLY A 90 -14.09 8.57 -23.19
C GLY A 90 -15.55 8.95 -22.89
N LYS A 91 -16.19 8.27 -21.93
CA LYS A 91 -17.52 8.64 -21.42
C LYS A 91 -17.39 9.55 -20.19
N ASP A 92 -18.54 9.92 -19.62
CA ASP A 92 -18.59 10.75 -18.43
C ASP A 92 -17.79 10.11 -17.27
N MET A 93 -16.96 10.90 -16.62
CA MET A 93 -16.05 10.48 -15.55
C MET A 93 -16.80 9.80 -14.37
N ILE A 94 -18.08 10.10 -14.21
CA ILE A 94 -18.96 9.51 -13.18
C ILE A 94 -19.06 7.99 -13.32
N PHE A 95 -19.10 7.45 -14.54
CA PHE A 95 -19.20 6.00 -14.75
C PHE A 95 -17.94 5.27 -14.27
N SER A 96 -16.75 5.82 -14.54
CA SER A 96 -15.50 5.24 -14.08
C SER A 96 -15.39 5.29 -12.54
N LEU A 97 -15.87 6.38 -11.93
CA LEU A 97 -15.93 6.54 -10.49
C LEU A 97 -16.82 5.48 -9.82
N LEU A 98 -18.04 5.27 -10.36
CA LEU A 98 -18.97 4.26 -9.83
C LEU A 98 -18.40 2.84 -9.93
N ILE A 99 -17.81 2.47 -11.07
CA ILE A 99 -17.22 1.15 -11.27
C ILE A 99 -16.02 0.94 -10.31
N THR A 100 -15.15 1.92 -10.18
CA THR A 100 -13.97 1.80 -9.31
C THR A 100 -14.33 1.80 -7.83
N MET A 101 -15.35 2.54 -7.41
CA MET A 101 -15.92 2.46 -6.06
C MET A 101 -16.51 1.08 -5.79
N GLY A 102 -17.34 0.56 -6.69
CA GLY A 102 -17.92 -0.78 -6.58
C GLY A 102 -16.83 -1.87 -6.47
N ALA A 103 -15.81 -1.79 -7.33
CA ALA A 103 -14.66 -2.70 -7.27
C ALA A 103 -13.91 -2.59 -5.93
N SER A 104 -13.74 -1.37 -5.41
CA SER A 104 -13.12 -1.12 -4.10
C SER A 104 -13.87 -1.83 -2.97
N TYR A 105 -15.19 -1.72 -2.93
CA TYR A 105 -16.02 -2.42 -1.94
C TYR A 105 -15.89 -3.94 -2.06
N ILE A 106 -15.97 -4.48 -3.28
CA ILE A 106 -15.81 -5.93 -3.51
C ILE A 106 -14.44 -6.42 -3.01
N ILE A 107 -13.36 -5.69 -3.30
CA ILE A 107 -12.02 -6.03 -2.83
C ILE A 107 -11.95 -5.98 -1.31
N CYS A 108 -12.46 -4.91 -0.67
CA CYS A 108 -12.43 -4.75 0.77
C CYS A 108 -13.23 -5.85 1.49
N ASP A 109 -14.43 -6.14 1.03
CA ASP A 109 -15.28 -7.19 1.60
C ASP A 109 -14.66 -8.58 1.41
N SER A 110 -14.09 -8.85 0.24
CA SER A 110 -13.35 -10.09 -0.03
C SER A 110 -12.16 -10.27 0.92
N MET A 111 -11.43 -9.19 1.23
CA MET A 111 -10.35 -9.23 2.22
C MET A 111 -10.88 -9.55 3.62
N ILE A 112 -12.01 -8.98 4.03
CA ILE A 112 -12.63 -9.27 5.33
C ILE A 112 -13.08 -10.73 5.39
N MET A 113 -13.64 -11.27 4.30
CA MET A 113 -14.06 -12.68 4.23
C MET A 113 -12.87 -13.65 4.33
N VAL A 114 -11.73 -13.34 3.68
CA VAL A 114 -10.55 -14.23 3.63
C VAL A 114 -9.70 -14.10 4.90
N TRP A 115 -9.43 -12.89 5.37
CA TRP A 115 -8.49 -12.63 6.46
C TRP A 115 -9.16 -12.23 7.79
N GLY A 116 -10.46 -11.98 7.78
CA GLY A 116 -11.22 -11.50 8.94
C GLY A 116 -10.99 -10.01 9.23
N ASN A 117 -11.74 -9.48 10.19
CA ASN A 117 -11.73 -8.05 10.56
C ASN A 117 -10.68 -7.72 11.64
N LYS A 118 -9.66 -8.56 11.84
CA LYS A 118 -8.61 -8.31 12.84
C LYS A 118 -7.40 -7.67 12.18
N VAL A 119 -6.86 -6.62 12.79
CA VAL A 119 -5.59 -6.02 12.37
C VAL A 119 -4.49 -7.08 12.50
N LYS A 120 -3.82 -7.38 11.39
CA LYS A 120 -2.69 -8.31 11.38
C LYS A 120 -1.40 -7.52 11.52
N ALA A 121 -0.64 -7.83 12.58
CA ALA A 121 0.72 -7.33 12.70
C ALA A 121 1.62 -8.06 11.70
N THR A 122 2.23 -7.32 10.80
CA THR A 122 3.23 -7.88 9.88
C THR A 122 4.54 -8.05 10.62
N GLY A 123 5.12 -9.26 10.60
CA GLY A 123 6.47 -9.48 11.10
C GLY A 123 7.47 -8.67 10.27
N LEU A 124 8.43 -8.01 10.94
CA LEU A 124 9.50 -7.32 10.25
C LEU A 124 10.56 -8.35 9.80
N PRO A 125 11.06 -8.27 8.55
CA PRO A 125 12.20 -9.06 8.12
C PRO A 125 13.41 -8.81 9.03
N LYS A 126 14.23 -9.84 9.31
CA LYS A 126 15.38 -9.75 10.22
C LYS A 126 16.33 -8.59 9.88
N PHE A 127 16.51 -8.26 8.60
CA PHE A 127 17.37 -7.15 8.16
C PHE A 127 16.76 -5.76 8.42
N LEU A 128 15.42 -5.65 8.61
CA LEU A 128 14.71 -4.41 8.94
C LEU A 128 14.34 -4.32 10.43
N SER A 129 14.53 -5.39 11.19
CA SER A 129 14.23 -5.43 12.63
C SER A 129 15.29 -4.73 13.51
N GLY A 130 16.39 -4.28 12.91
CA GLY A 130 17.42 -3.50 13.59
C GLY A 130 16.99 -2.07 13.88
N ALA A 131 17.70 -1.43 14.79
CA ALA A 131 17.53 -0.02 15.13
C ALA A 131 18.88 0.68 15.18
N VAL A 132 18.97 1.90 14.62
CA VAL A 132 20.14 2.77 14.75
C VAL A 132 20.01 3.58 16.02
N MET A 133 21.01 3.51 16.89
CA MET A 133 21.18 4.48 17.95
C MET A 133 21.88 5.71 17.40
N ILE A 134 21.20 6.84 17.38
CA ILE A 134 21.83 8.11 17.04
C ILE A 134 22.63 8.57 18.27
N PRO A 135 23.98 8.64 18.19
CA PRO A 135 24.85 8.82 19.37
C PRO A 135 24.59 10.11 20.14
N PHE A 136 24.03 11.14 19.52
CA PHE A 136 23.75 12.44 20.16
C PHE A 136 22.39 12.53 20.87
N THR A 137 21.42 11.63 20.61
CA THR A 137 20.04 11.82 21.05
C THR A 137 19.46 10.65 21.84
N LYS A 138 20.21 9.55 22.04
CA LYS A 138 19.75 8.29 22.68
C LYS A 138 18.42 7.76 22.10
N ILE A 139 18.09 8.09 20.83
CA ILE A 139 16.90 7.62 20.17
C ILE A 139 17.24 6.32 19.45
N VAL A 140 16.43 5.31 19.71
CA VAL A 140 16.43 4.05 18.96
C VAL A 140 15.54 4.25 17.74
N PHE A 141 16.17 4.32 16.55
CA PHE A 141 15.48 4.55 15.30
C PHE A 141 15.33 3.24 14.53
N PRO A 142 14.10 2.71 14.31
CA PRO A 142 13.92 1.46 13.57
C PRO A 142 14.28 1.61 12.10
N TYR A 143 15.05 0.68 11.55
CA TYR A 143 15.49 0.69 10.14
C TYR A 143 14.33 0.75 9.12
N TYR A 144 13.17 0.22 9.44
CA TYR A 144 12.06 0.17 8.49
C TYR A 144 11.54 1.56 8.07
N TYR A 145 11.70 2.60 8.91
CA TYR A 145 11.36 3.98 8.51
C TYR A 145 12.31 4.57 7.48
N LEU A 146 13.53 4.05 7.38
CA LEU A 146 14.49 4.46 6.35
C LEU A 146 14.29 3.72 5.03
N PHE A 147 13.62 2.57 5.07
CA PHE A 147 13.34 1.76 3.90
C PHE A 147 12.09 2.25 3.13
N ILE A 148 11.18 2.93 3.81
CA ILE A 148 9.98 3.54 3.22
C ILE A 148 10.33 4.83 2.48
#